data_09052e78be674f6b0591037465588b74
#
_entry.id   09052e78be674f6b0591037465588b74
#
_cell.length_a   1.000
_cell.length_b   1.000
_cell.length_c   1.000
_cell.angle_alpha   90.00
_cell.angle_beta   90.00
_cell.angle_gamma   90.00
#
_symmetry.space_group_name_H-M   'P 1'
#
loop_
_entity.id
_entity.type
_entity.pdbx_description
1 polymer ?
#
loop_
_entity_poly.entity_id
_entity_poly.type
_entity_poly.pdbx_seq_one_letter_code
_entity_poly.pdbx_strand_id
1 'polypeptide(L)'
;RTLINYQALLVSGLTGVPLSYLLIRLIRHPRYLTRFISQIRLQIDKKVTLVEFLLWAITLGGLLSLLLLPMNENSSIFTTNYTLSLLMPVMLWGAMRFGYKLISLIWTPVLLVSIHYFYHYIPVNAGYDIQLAITSSSYLVFSFVVIYMSMLATRQRAVNKRTRRLALLDPVVHMPNLRALSRDLAKNPWSALCLLRIPELEILGRNYGVLLRILYKQQLAQWINGTLQPNEQVYHLTGCDLAVRLNAESHQQRIDTLDEHIKQFRFVWDGMPLQPQVGVSY
;
A
#
# COMPACT_ATOMS: atom_id res chain seq x y z
N ARG A 1 6.51 -4.88 42.88
CA ARG A 1 5.32 -5.66 42.42
C ARG A 1 4.29 -4.79 41.73
N THR A 2 3.93 -3.61 42.24
CA THR A 2 2.97 -2.68 41.60
C THR A 2 3.39 -2.25 40.18
N LEU A 3 4.66 -1.92 39.98
CA LEU A 3 5.19 -1.52 38.65
C LEU A 3 5.08 -2.67 37.65
N ILE A 4 5.39 -3.89 38.02
CA ILE A 4 5.32 -5.10 37.20
C ILE A 4 3.88 -5.37 36.76
N ASN A 5 2.93 -5.26 37.72
CA ASN A 5 1.51 -5.44 37.43
C ASN A 5 1.00 -4.37 36.43
N TYR A 6 1.46 -3.13 36.58
CA TYR A 6 1.10 -2.04 35.67
C TYR A 6 1.65 -2.26 34.25
N GLN A 7 2.90 -2.70 34.15
CA GLN A 7 3.51 -3.04 32.84
C GLN A 7 2.81 -4.23 32.20
N ALA A 8 2.48 -5.27 32.95
CA ALA A 8 1.73 -6.42 32.44
C ALA A 8 0.34 -6.01 31.93
N LEU A 9 -0.35 -5.11 32.65
CA LEU A 9 -1.63 -4.57 32.23
C LEU A 9 -1.52 -3.79 30.92
N LEU A 10 -0.49 -2.96 30.75
CA LEU A 10 -0.25 -2.21 29.52
C LEU A 10 0.05 -3.13 28.33
N VAL A 11 0.89 -4.14 28.50
CA VAL A 11 1.21 -5.12 27.46
C VAL A 11 -0.05 -5.91 27.06
N SER A 12 -0.83 -6.37 28.03
CA SER A 12 -2.08 -7.09 27.74
C SER A 12 -3.11 -6.21 27.05
N GLY A 13 -3.21 -4.93 27.43
CA GLY A 13 -4.06 -3.96 26.76
C GLY A 13 -3.65 -3.70 25.31
N LEU A 14 -2.36 -3.54 25.04
CA LEU A 14 -1.83 -3.28 23.70
C LEU A 14 -1.98 -4.47 22.74
N THR A 15 -1.93 -5.69 23.26
CA THR A 15 -1.91 -6.92 22.45
C THR A 15 -3.22 -7.69 22.52
N GLY A 16 -3.80 -7.81 23.71
CA GLY A 16 -5.01 -8.61 23.95
C GLY A 16 -6.30 -7.94 23.49
N VAL A 17 -6.44 -6.63 23.69
CA VAL A 17 -7.66 -5.90 23.30
C VAL A 17 -7.89 -5.91 21.78
N PRO A 18 -6.92 -5.59 20.92
CA PRO A 18 -7.09 -5.69 19.49
C PRO A 18 -7.41 -7.11 19.02
N LEU A 19 -6.75 -8.12 19.59
CA LEU A 19 -7.00 -9.52 19.26
C LEU A 19 -8.40 -9.96 19.67
N SER A 20 -8.83 -9.62 20.88
CA SER A 20 -10.16 -9.94 21.38
C SER A 20 -11.26 -9.29 20.55
N TYR A 21 -11.08 -8.02 20.20
CA TYR A 21 -11.97 -7.30 19.30
C TYR A 21 -12.09 -7.99 17.93
N LEU A 22 -10.96 -8.39 17.35
CA LEU A 22 -10.92 -9.10 16.08
C LEU A 22 -11.67 -10.43 16.16
N LEU A 23 -11.42 -11.23 17.22
CA LEU A 23 -12.08 -12.52 17.43
C LEU A 23 -13.59 -12.38 17.58
N ILE A 24 -14.05 -11.45 18.40
CA ILE A 24 -15.48 -11.18 18.60
C ILE A 24 -16.14 -10.77 17.27
N ARG A 25 -15.47 -9.94 16.50
CA ARG A 25 -15.98 -9.48 15.20
C ARG A 25 -16.02 -10.59 14.16
N LEU A 26 -15.04 -11.49 14.16
CA LEU A 26 -15.03 -12.67 13.29
C LEU A 26 -16.15 -13.65 13.63
N ILE A 27 -16.44 -13.86 14.90
CA ILE A 27 -17.53 -14.76 15.36
C ILE A 27 -18.89 -14.18 14.96
N ARG A 28 -19.11 -12.88 15.15
CA ARG A 28 -20.37 -12.23 14.81
C ARG A 28 -20.61 -12.06 13.29
N HIS A 29 -19.56 -11.85 12.52
CA HIS A 29 -19.64 -11.58 11.09
C HIS A 29 -18.60 -12.39 10.31
N PRO A 30 -18.89 -13.63 9.90
CA PRO A 30 -17.94 -14.48 9.17
C PRO A 30 -17.41 -13.85 7.87
N ARG A 31 -18.23 -13.01 7.22
CA ARG A 31 -17.81 -12.25 6.01
C ARG A 31 -16.72 -11.21 6.29
N TYR A 32 -16.49 -10.86 7.54
CA TYR A 32 -15.41 -9.96 7.94
C TYR A 32 -14.03 -10.58 7.73
N LEU A 33 -13.92 -11.90 7.80
CA LEU A 33 -12.65 -12.62 7.56
C LEU A 33 -12.08 -12.32 6.17
N THR A 34 -12.91 -12.37 5.14
CA THR A 34 -12.48 -12.06 3.76
C THR A 34 -12.01 -10.63 3.61
N ARG A 35 -12.70 -9.67 4.24
CA ARG A 35 -12.30 -8.27 4.25
C ARG A 35 -10.99 -8.07 5.02
N PHE A 36 -10.82 -8.76 6.14
CA PHE A 36 -9.60 -8.68 6.95
C PHE A 36 -8.39 -9.24 6.22
N ILE A 37 -8.53 -10.41 5.58
CA ILE A 37 -7.48 -11.01 4.74
C ILE A 37 -7.13 -10.09 3.57
N SER A 38 -8.12 -9.50 2.92
CA SER A 38 -7.92 -8.53 1.85
C SER A 38 -7.14 -7.29 2.34
N GLN A 39 -7.46 -6.77 3.53
CA GLN A 39 -6.75 -5.65 4.13
C GLN A 39 -5.30 -6.00 4.49
N ILE A 40 -5.04 -7.21 5.01
CA ILE A 40 -3.67 -7.70 5.26
C ILE A 40 -2.89 -7.78 3.96
N ARG A 41 -3.45 -8.33 2.89
CA ARG A 41 -2.81 -8.36 1.56
C ARG A 41 -2.44 -6.98 1.03
N LEU A 42 -3.28 -5.98 1.27
CA LEU A 42 -3.01 -4.61 0.85
C LEU A 42 -1.87 -3.95 1.63
N GLN A 43 -1.64 -4.38 2.87
CA GLN A 43 -0.59 -3.85 3.74
C GLN A 43 0.77 -4.51 3.50
N ILE A 44 0.80 -5.74 2.97
CA ILE A 44 2.04 -6.44 2.63
C ILE A 44 2.72 -5.72 1.46
N ASP A 45 4.04 -5.55 1.53
CA ASP A 45 4.82 -4.97 0.44
C ASP A 45 4.71 -5.87 -0.80
N LYS A 46 4.45 -5.27 -1.96
CA LYS A 46 4.33 -6.00 -3.23
C LYS A 46 5.61 -6.75 -3.65
N LYS A 47 6.75 -6.37 -3.09
CA LYS A 47 8.04 -7.03 -3.35
C LYS A 47 8.26 -8.28 -2.50
N VAL A 48 7.37 -8.56 -1.55
CA VAL A 48 7.49 -9.74 -0.70
C VAL A 48 7.06 -10.96 -1.49
N THR A 49 7.97 -11.93 -1.57
CA THR A 49 7.70 -13.25 -2.16
C THR A 49 7.20 -14.23 -1.09
N LEU A 50 6.50 -15.28 -1.53
CA LEU A 50 6.07 -16.35 -0.63
C LEU A 50 7.27 -17.02 0.06
N VAL A 51 8.37 -17.17 -0.64
CA VAL A 51 9.62 -17.75 -0.11
C VAL A 51 10.18 -16.90 1.02
N GLU A 52 10.18 -15.58 0.87
CA GLU A 52 10.65 -14.63 1.88
C GLU A 52 9.79 -14.72 3.16
N PHE A 53 8.47 -14.78 3.01
CA PHE A 53 7.55 -14.98 4.14
C PHE A 53 7.77 -16.30 4.84
N LEU A 54 7.94 -17.40 4.11
CA LEU A 54 8.21 -18.72 4.66
C LEU A 54 9.54 -18.78 5.41
N LEU A 55 10.60 -18.19 4.87
CA LEU A 55 11.90 -18.10 5.53
C LEU A 55 11.79 -17.30 6.84
N TRP A 56 11.07 -16.19 6.82
CA TRP A 56 10.82 -15.41 8.02
C TRP A 56 10.02 -16.19 9.07
N ALA A 57 8.95 -16.87 8.67
CA ALA A 57 8.12 -17.70 9.54
C ALA A 57 8.91 -18.87 10.15
N ILE A 58 9.76 -19.54 9.36
CA ILE A 58 10.64 -20.62 9.83
C ILE A 58 11.66 -20.08 10.84
N THR A 59 12.26 -18.93 10.57
CA THR A 59 13.22 -18.29 11.49
C THR A 59 12.54 -17.93 12.81
N LEU A 60 11.36 -17.34 12.77
CA LEU A 60 10.56 -16.99 13.93
C LEU A 60 10.17 -18.24 14.72
N GLY A 61 9.67 -19.27 14.05
CA GLY A 61 9.30 -20.55 14.65
C GLY A 61 10.50 -21.26 15.28
N GLY A 62 11.65 -21.23 14.64
CA GLY A 62 12.90 -21.77 15.19
C GLY A 62 13.36 -21.05 16.47
N LEU A 63 13.31 -19.72 16.51
CA LEU A 63 13.63 -18.94 17.70
C LEU A 63 12.65 -19.20 18.84
N LEU A 64 11.35 -19.32 18.56
CA LEU A 64 10.35 -19.66 19.56
C LEU A 64 10.51 -21.10 20.08
N SER A 65 10.89 -22.04 19.22
CA SER A 65 11.18 -23.41 19.62
C SER A 65 12.39 -23.50 20.54
N LEU A 66 13.42 -22.69 20.33
CA LEU A 66 14.56 -22.59 21.23
C LEU A 66 14.17 -22.12 22.63
N LEU A 67 13.16 -21.23 22.74
CA LEU A 67 12.61 -20.82 24.02
C LEU A 67 11.81 -21.93 24.74
N LEU A 68 11.22 -22.84 23.99
CA LEU A 68 10.39 -23.93 24.54
C LEU A 68 11.18 -25.19 24.90
N LEU A 69 12.42 -25.31 24.40
CA LEU A 69 13.25 -26.48 24.73
C LEU A 69 13.75 -26.42 26.19
N PRO A 70 13.56 -27.50 26.98
CA PRO A 70 14.10 -27.59 28.30
C PRO A 70 15.64 -27.65 28.22
N MET A 71 16.32 -26.63 28.76
CA MET A 71 17.79 -26.59 28.84
C MET A 71 18.28 -26.72 30.28
N ASN A 72 19.52 -27.19 30.43
CA ASN A 72 20.18 -27.28 31.73
C ASN A 72 20.27 -25.91 32.43
N GLU A 73 20.11 -25.91 33.76
CA GLU A 73 19.99 -24.68 34.58
C GLU A 73 21.05 -23.61 34.35
N ASN A 74 22.26 -23.98 33.97
CA ASN A 74 23.38 -23.04 33.79
C ASN A 74 23.38 -22.32 32.40
N SER A 75 22.63 -22.81 31.42
CA SER A 75 22.57 -22.22 30.06
C SER A 75 21.28 -21.46 29.82
N SER A 76 20.25 -21.60 30.65
CA SER A 76 18.91 -21.08 30.42
C SER A 76 18.85 -19.55 30.34
N ILE A 77 19.52 -18.83 31.26
CA ILE A 77 19.52 -17.36 31.30
C ILE A 77 20.21 -16.76 30.07
N PHE A 78 21.37 -17.33 29.71
CA PHE A 78 22.13 -16.86 28.56
C PHE A 78 21.36 -17.12 27.24
N THR A 79 20.79 -18.29 27.07
CA THR A 79 19.99 -18.66 25.92
C THR A 79 18.74 -17.81 25.78
N THR A 80 18.05 -17.51 26.88
CA THR A 80 16.87 -16.65 26.90
C THR A 80 17.17 -15.23 26.43
N ASN A 81 18.21 -14.62 26.97
CA ASN A 81 18.63 -13.26 26.59
C ASN A 81 19.06 -13.20 25.13
N TYR A 82 19.77 -14.21 24.65
CA TYR A 82 20.16 -14.31 23.23
C TYR A 82 18.94 -14.42 22.32
N THR A 83 18.00 -15.29 22.65
CA THR A 83 16.81 -15.52 21.82
C THR A 83 15.90 -14.29 21.80
N LEU A 84 15.72 -13.61 22.93
CA LEU A 84 14.98 -12.34 22.97
C LEU A 84 15.66 -11.25 22.16
N SER A 85 16.98 -11.15 22.21
CA SER A 85 17.72 -10.20 21.40
C SER A 85 17.62 -10.46 19.91
N LEU A 86 17.52 -11.73 19.50
CA LEU A 86 17.33 -12.13 18.09
C LEU A 86 15.87 -12.00 17.61
N LEU A 87 14.90 -12.19 18.50
CA LEU A 87 13.48 -12.01 18.17
C LEU A 87 13.16 -10.58 17.73
N MET A 88 13.80 -9.59 18.36
CA MET A 88 13.51 -8.20 18.07
C MET A 88 13.83 -7.81 16.62
N PRO A 89 15.04 -8.06 16.07
CA PRO A 89 15.33 -7.78 14.66
C PRO A 89 14.39 -8.52 13.70
N VAL A 90 14.08 -9.78 14.00
CA VAL A 90 13.17 -10.59 13.17
C VAL A 90 11.76 -9.99 13.16
N MET A 91 11.24 -9.58 14.29
CA MET A 91 9.94 -8.92 14.39
C MET A 91 9.92 -7.55 13.73
N LEU A 92 10.97 -6.75 13.89
CA LEU A 92 11.11 -5.44 13.24
C LEU A 92 11.15 -5.58 11.72
N TRP A 93 11.90 -6.54 11.21
CA TRP A 93 11.95 -6.81 9.78
C TRP A 93 10.57 -7.22 9.24
N GLY A 94 9.86 -8.09 9.95
CA GLY A 94 8.48 -8.45 9.62
C GLY A 94 7.52 -7.25 9.68
N ALA A 95 7.66 -6.39 10.69
CA ALA A 95 6.85 -5.18 10.83
C ALA A 95 7.01 -4.23 9.64
N MET A 96 8.24 -4.09 9.13
CA MET A 96 8.52 -3.25 7.96
C MET A 96 7.97 -3.83 6.65
N ARG A 97 7.87 -5.15 6.53
CA ARG A 97 7.52 -5.84 5.29
C ARG A 97 6.05 -6.25 5.19
N PHE A 98 5.45 -6.70 6.28
CA PHE A 98 4.13 -7.36 6.25
C PHE A 98 2.95 -6.46 6.71
N GLY A 99 3.22 -5.30 7.26
CA GLY A 99 2.20 -4.37 7.75
C GLY A 99 1.76 -4.65 9.19
N TYR A 100 1.09 -3.66 9.78
CA TYR A 100 0.83 -3.69 11.22
C TYR A 100 -0.23 -4.71 11.65
N LYS A 101 -1.23 -5.01 10.82
CA LYS A 101 -2.30 -5.95 11.19
C LYS A 101 -1.79 -7.37 11.33
N LEU A 102 -0.98 -7.83 10.39
CA LEU A 102 -0.39 -9.16 10.43
C LEU A 102 0.62 -9.28 11.58
N ILE A 103 1.46 -8.28 11.75
CA ILE A 103 2.48 -8.29 12.82
C ILE A 103 1.84 -8.21 14.19
N SER A 104 0.81 -7.40 14.40
CA SER A 104 0.08 -7.37 15.68
C SER A 104 -0.57 -8.72 16.00
N LEU A 105 -1.09 -9.40 14.98
CA LEU A 105 -1.68 -10.73 15.14
C LEU A 105 -0.63 -11.78 15.51
N ILE A 106 0.57 -11.72 14.92
CA ILE A 106 1.66 -12.66 15.20
C ILE A 106 2.35 -12.34 16.53
N TRP A 107 2.48 -11.06 16.89
CA TRP A 107 3.16 -10.65 18.12
C TRP A 107 2.47 -11.16 19.37
N THR A 108 1.16 -11.24 19.40
CA THR A 108 0.41 -11.74 20.56
C THR A 108 0.75 -13.19 20.93
N PRO A 109 0.72 -14.17 19.99
CA PRO A 109 1.19 -15.53 20.27
C PRO A 109 2.67 -15.59 20.69
N VAL A 110 3.53 -14.78 20.08
CA VAL A 110 4.96 -14.69 20.43
C VAL A 110 5.12 -14.26 21.89
N LEU A 111 4.38 -13.26 22.33
CA LEU A 111 4.38 -12.82 23.73
C LEU A 111 3.88 -13.91 24.68
N LEU A 112 2.80 -14.60 24.34
CA LEU A 112 2.24 -15.68 25.15
C LEU A 112 3.24 -16.80 25.34
N VAL A 113 3.90 -17.24 24.27
CA VAL A 113 4.96 -18.26 24.33
C VAL A 113 6.13 -17.78 25.18
N SER A 114 6.56 -16.54 25.03
CA SER A 114 7.68 -15.98 25.81
C SER A 114 7.35 -15.86 27.30
N ILE A 115 6.15 -15.46 27.65
CA ILE A 115 5.66 -15.38 29.02
C ILE A 115 5.57 -16.79 29.63
N HIS A 116 5.01 -17.76 28.89
CA HIS A 116 4.92 -19.15 29.33
C HIS A 116 6.30 -19.73 29.65
N TYR A 117 7.27 -19.49 28.74
CA TYR A 117 8.64 -19.90 28.97
C TYR A 117 9.21 -19.31 30.28
N PHE A 118 9.02 -17.99 30.50
CA PHE A 118 9.51 -17.32 31.69
C PHE A 118 8.97 -17.95 32.97
N TYR A 119 7.68 -18.24 33.05
CA TYR A 119 7.07 -18.83 34.23
C TYR A 119 7.47 -20.28 34.51
N HIS A 120 7.76 -21.08 33.50
CA HIS A 120 8.01 -22.51 33.64
C HIS A 120 9.49 -22.86 33.79
N TYR A 121 10.37 -22.06 33.22
CA TYR A 121 11.80 -22.41 33.10
C TYR A 121 12.75 -21.51 33.86
N ILE A 122 12.30 -20.37 34.38
CA ILE A 122 13.15 -19.51 35.19
C ILE A 122 12.83 -19.74 36.69
N PRO A 123 13.84 -20.14 37.50
CA PRO A 123 13.63 -20.43 38.90
C PRO A 123 13.33 -19.15 39.71
N VAL A 124 12.48 -19.28 40.72
CA VAL A 124 12.15 -18.20 41.65
C VAL A 124 13.28 -18.06 42.68
N ASN A 125 14.27 -17.20 42.41
CA ASN A 125 15.41 -16.92 43.28
C ASN A 125 15.32 -15.49 43.85
N ALA A 126 16.30 -15.10 44.70
CA ALA A 126 16.38 -13.78 45.32
C ALA A 126 16.40 -12.59 44.31
N GLY A 127 16.81 -12.80 43.05
CA GLY A 127 16.78 -11.82 41.97
C GLY A 127 15.57 -11.90 41.08
N TYR A 128 14.57 -12.74 41.35
CA TYR A 128 13.44 -13.01 40.46
C TYR A 128 12.60 -11.75 40.18
N ASP A 129 12.30 -10.94 41.19
CA ASP A 129 11.51 -9.72 41.00
C ASP A 129 12.23 -8.70 40.14
N ILE A 130 13.54 -8.59 40.22
CA ILE A 130 14.36 -7.71 39.40
C ILE A 130 14.39 -8.21 37.95
N GLN A 131 14.62 -9.51 37.73
CA GLN A 131 14.59 -10.14 36.42
C GLN A 131 13.22 -10.02 35.79
N LEU A 132 12.16 -10.23 36.53
CA LEU A 132 10.79 -10.08 36.06
C LEU A 132 10.50 -8.63 35.63
N ALA A 133 10.96 -7.64 36.41
CA ALA A 133 10.82 -6.23 36.07
C ALA A 133 11.56 -5.86 34.80
N ILE A 134 12.80 -6.30 34.62
CA ILE A 134 13.59 -6.05 33.42
C ILE A 134 12.95 -6.72 32.22
N THR A 135 12.54 -7.97 32.31
CA THR A 135 11.93 -8.73 31.23
C THR A 135 10.59 -8.11 30.79
N SER A 136 9.72 -7.76 31.77
CA SER A 136 8.44 -7.14 31.46
C SER A 136 8.61 -5.74 30.83
N SER A 137 9.58 -4.96 31.27
CA SER A 137 9.93 -3.66 30.68
C SER A 137 10.43 -3.84 29.26
N SER A 138 11.27 -4.84 28.99
CA SER A 138 11.75 -5.15 27.65
C SER A 138 10.62 -5.56 26.73
N TYR A 139 9.69 -6.39 27.15
CA TYR A 139 8.52 -6.77 26.36
C TYR A 139 7.61 -5.59 26.06
N LEU A 140 7.41 -4.70 27.03
CA LEU A 140 6.63 -3.50 26.84
C LEU A 140 7.26 -2.61 25.76
N VAL A 141 8.56 -2.32 25.87
CA VAL A 141 9.30 -1.52 24.89
C VAL A 141 9.27 -2.18 23.51
N PHE A 142 9.51 -3.49 23.43
CA PHE A 142 9.46 -4.24 22.18
C PHE A 142 8.08 -4.20 21.54
N SER A 143 7.01 -4.34 22.32
CA SER A 143 5.65 -4.24 21.83
C SER A 143 5.36 -2.86 21.24
N PHE A 144 5.75 -1.79 21.93
CA PHE A 144 5.62 -0.44 21.40
C PHE A 144 6.42 -0.23 20.11
N VAL A 145 7.69 -0.65 20.10
CA VAL A 145 8.56 -0.48 18.94
C VAL A 145 8.03 -1.26 17.73
N VAL A 146 7.65 -2.53 17.92
CA VAL A 146 7.12 -3.37 16.84
C VAL A 146 5.82 -2.79 16.26
N ILE A 147 4.88 -2.42 17.12
CA ILE A 147 3.60 -1.86 16.69
C ILE A 147 3.81 -0.49 16.02
N TYR A 148 4.60 0.38 16.62
CA TYR A 148 4.87 1.71 16.09
C TYR A 148 5.58 1.64 14.73
N MET A 149 6.61 0.84 14.59
CA MET A 149 7.35 0.68 13.34
C MET A 149 6.49 0.07 12.23
N SER A 150 5.63 -0.89 12.56
CA SER A 150 4.70 -1.47 11.59
C SER A 150 3.63 -0.47 11.13
N MET A 151 3.11 0.35 12.04
CA MET A 151 2.19 1.44 11.69
C MET A 151 2.87 2.49 10.80
N LEU A 152 4.09 2.90 11.16
CA LEU A 152 4.87 3.87 10.39
C LEU A 152 5.17 3.37 8.99
N ALA A 153 5.63 2.12 8.84
CA ALA A 153 5.90 1.50 7.54
C ALA A 153 4.63 1.40 6.68
N THR A 154 3.50 1.03 7.27
CA THR A 154 2.21 0.95 6.59
C THR A 154 1.77 2.34 6.10
N ARG A 155 1.89 3.36 6.95
CA ARG A 155 1.57 4.75 6.59
C ARG A 155 2.47 5.24 5.46
N GLN A 156 3.77 4.99 5.55
CA GLN A 156 4.74 5.39 4.52
C GLN A 156 4.43 4.75 3.16
N ARG A 157 4.05 3.48 3.13
CA ARG A 157 3.63 2.81 1.90
C ARG A 157 2.36 3.42 1.31
N ALA A 158 1.39 3.76 2.14
CA ALA A 158 0.16 4.41 1.69
C ALA A 158 0.46 5.77 1.06
N VAL A 159 1.32 6.58 1.70
CA VAL A 159 1.77 7.87 1.17
C VAL A 159 2.53 7.69 -0.14
N ASN A 160 3.49 6.78 -0.20
CA ASN A 160 4.26 6.50 -1.41
C ASN A 160 3.37 6.05 -2.57
N LYS A 161 2.36 5.22 -2.29
CA LYS A 161 1.39 4.78 -3.30
C LYS A 161 0.57 5.95 -3.84
N ARG A 162 0.13 6.84 -2.95
CA ARG A 162 -0.60 8.06 -3.33
C ARG A 162 0.28 8.99 -4.17
N THR A 163 1.51 9.24 -3.73
CA THR A 163 2.47 10.08 -4.46
C THR A 163 2.77 9.51 -5.85
N ARG A 164 2.98 8.21 -5.96
CA ARG A 164 3.19 7.55 -7.27
C ARG A 164 1.97 7.68 -8.19
N ARG A 165 0.76 7.61 -7.66
CA ARG A 165 -0.46 7.83 -8.46
C ARG A 165 -0.54 9.27 -8.95
N LEU A 166 -0.26 10.24 -8.08
CA LEU A 166 -0.27 11.65 -8.44
C LEU A 166 0.84 11.98 -9.44
N ALA A 167 2.00 11.33 -9.38
CA ALA A 167 3.08 11.50 -10.35
C ALA A 167 2.73 11.02 -11.78
N LEU A 168 1.66 10.24 -11.93
CA LEU A 168 1.15 9.78 -13.22
C LEU A 168 0.06 10.68 -13.82
N LEU A 169 -0.38 11.70 -13.09
CA LEU A 169 -1.40 12.64 -13.50
C LEU A 169 -0.79 14.02 -13.74
N ASP A 170 -1.32 14.72 -14.72
CA ASP A 170 -1.07 16.14 -14.89
C ASP A 170 -1.77 16.91 -13.74
N PRO A 171 -1.08 17.80 -13.01
CA PRO A 171 -1.66 18.48 -11.86
C PRO A 171 -2.74 19.50 -12.22
N VAL A 172 -2.74 20.00 -13.44
CA VAL A 172 -3.67 21.05 -13.90
C VAL A 172 -4.92 20.43 -14.52
N VAL A 173 -4.74 19.51 -15.43
CA VAL A 173 -5.82 18.93 -16.24
C VAL A 173 -6.37 17.63 -15.62
N HIS A 174 -5.68 17.07 -14.65
CA HIS A 174 -6.02 15.81 -13.96
C HIS A 174 -6.16 14.60 -14.89
N MET A 175 -5.44 14.61 -15.99
CA MET A 175 -5.34 13.51 -16.96
C MET A 175 -3.99 12.80 -16.83
N PRO A 176 -3.90 11.51 -17.23
CA PRO A 176 -2.63 10.80 -17.29
C PRO A 176 -1.58 11.57 -18.11
N ASN A 177 -0.37 11.62 -17.59
CA ASN A 177 0.75 12.37 -18.17
C ASN A 177 1.68 11.47 -19.02
N LEU A 178 2.78 12.04 -19.52
CA LEU A 178 3.78 11.32 -20.29
C LEU A 178 4.36 10.10 -19.56
N ARG A 179 4.51 10.16 -18.24
CA ARG A 179 5.00 9.01 -17.47
C ARG A 179 4.01 7.86 -17.46
N ALA A 180 2.71 8.19 -17.40
CA ALA A 180 1.66 7.19 -17.52
C ALA A 180 1.67 6.55 -18.92
N LEU A 181 1.82 7.35 -19.98
CA LEU A 181 1.95 6.86 -21.34
C LEU A 181 3.16 5.92 -21.51
N SER A 182 4.33 6.32 -21.04
CA SER A 182 5.55 5.49 -21.13
C SER A 182 5.38 4.16 -20.38
N ARG A 183 4.76 4.18 -19.21
CA ARG A 183 4.45 2.97 -18.45
C ARG A 183 3.50 2.04 -19.21
N ASP A 184 2.46 2.60 -19.83
CA ASP A 184 1.43 1.83 -20.50
C ASP A 184 1.92 1.28 -21.85
N LEU A 185 2.78 2.02 -22.55
CA LEU A 185 3.48 1.54 -23.75
C LEU A 185 4.45 0.39 -23.43
N ALA A 186 5.15 0.47 -22.30
CA ALA A 186 6.03 -0.62 -21.86
C ALA A 186 5.27 -1.93 -21.56
N LYS A 187 4.02 -1.82 -21.11
CA LYS A 187 3.14 -2.98 -20.88
C LYS A 187 2.48 -3.51 -22.14
N ASN A 188 2.23 -2.63 -23.08
CA ASN A 188 1.54 -2.92 -24.33
C ASN A 188 2.37 -2.39 -25.50
N PRO A 189 3.45 -3.08 -25.91
CA PRO A 189 4.38 -2.59 -26.91
C PRO A 189 3.73 -2.46 -28.30
N TRP A 190 2.70 -3.22 -28.57
CA TRP A 190 1.92 -3.18 -29.80
C TRP A 190 0.70 -2.27 -29.62
N SER A 191 0.92 -0.98 -29.62
CA SER A 191 -0.13 0.04 -29.49
C SER A 191 -0.04 1.06 -30.61
N ALA A 192 -1.18 1.54 -31.08
CA ALA A 192 -1.24 2.73 -31.93
C ALA A 192 -1.33 3.98 -31.04
N LEU A 193 -0.61 5.03 -31.39
CA LEU A 193 -0.61 6.31 -30.70
C LEU A 193 -1.15 7.40 -31.63
N CYS A 194 -2.28 7.98 -31.27
CA CYS A 194 -2.88 9.11 -31.95
C CYS A 194 -2.55 10.40 -31.20
N LEU A 195 -2.00 11.36 -31.88
CA LEU A 195 -1.70 12.68 -31.34
C LEU A 195 -2.75 13.68 -31.79
N LEU A 196 -3.32 14.41 -30.86
CA LEU A 196 -4.34 15.42 -31.13
C LEU A 196 -3.75 16.81 -30.93
N ARG A 197 -3.91 17.67 -31.94
CA ARG A 197 -3.55 19.09 -31.85
C ARG A 197 -4.77 19.97 -32.10
N ILE A 198 -4.87 20.99 -31.29
CA ILE A 198 -5.95 21.97 -31.33
C ILE A 198 -5.30 23.36 -31.41
N PRO A 199 -4.90 23.83 -32.60
CA PRO A 199 -4.14 25.07 -32.75
C PRO A 199 -4.89 26.31 -32.23
N GLU A 200 -6.19 26.34 -32.39
CA GLU A 200 -7.04 27.46 -31.97
C GLU A 200 -7.19 27.56 -30.45
N LEU A 201 -6.90 26.48 -29.73
CA LEU A 201 -7.11 26.44 -28.26
C LEU A 201 -6.21 27.40 -27.50
N GLU A 202 -5.02 27.68 -28.01
CA GLU A 202 -4.13 28.66 -27.41
C GLU A 202 -4.68 30.08 -27.56
N ILE A 203 -5.22 30.40 -28.73
CA ILE A 203 -5.85 31.71 -29.01
C ILE A 203 -7.11 31.89 -28.17
N LEU A 204 -7.94 30.86 -28.08
CA LEU A 204 -9.13 30.86 -27.23
C LEU A 204 -8.77 31.02 -25.75
N GLY A 205 -7.68 30.38 -25.30
CA GLY A 205 -7.20 30.54 -23.94
C GLY A 205 -6.68 31.93 -23.62
N ARG A 206 -6.09 32.63 -24.60
CA ARG A 206 -5.70 34.05 -24.44
C ARG A 206 -6.90 34.97 -24.36
N ASN A 207 -7.93 34.73 -25.15
CA ASN A 207 -9.12 35.57 -25.23
C ASN A 207 -10.09 35.36 -24.07
N TYR A 208 -10.29 34.12 -23.65
CA TYR A 208 -11.32 33.71 -22.67
C TYR A 208 -10.75 33.15 -21.37
N GLY A 209 -9.43 33.04 -21.26
CA GLY A 209 -8.75 32.58 -20.06
C GLY A 209 -8.29 31.13 -20.08
N VAL A 210 -7.39 30.79 -19.18
CA VAL A 210 -6.77 29.45 -19.05
C VAL A 210 -7.79 28.38 -18.70
N LEU A 211 -8.82 28.75 -17.95
CA LEU A 211 -9.85 27.82 -17.52
C LEU A 211 -10.61 27.20 -18.70
N LEU A 212 -10.85 27.95 -19.76
CA LEU A 212 -11.44 27.44 -21.00
C LEU A 212 -10.60 26.32 -21.60
N ARG A 213 -9.28 26.49 -21.67
CA ARG A 213 -8.36 25.46 -22.19
C ARG A 213 -8.41 24.18 -21.36
N ILE A 214 -8.42 24.30 -20.06
CA ILE A 214 -8.46 23.17 -19.15
C ILE A 214 -9.78 22.42 -19.30
N LEU A 215 -10.90 23.10 -19.26
CA LEU A 215 -12.22 22.49 -19.36
C LEU A 215 -12.46 21.87 -20.73
N TYR A 216 -12.00 22.52 -21.81
CA TYR A 216 -12.09 21.97 -23.15
C TYR A 216 -11.36 20.63 -23.27
N LYS A 217 -10.12 20.57 -22.82
CA LYS A 217 -9.32 19.34 -22.82
C LYS A 217 -9.95 18.23 -21.99
N GLN A 218 -10.47 18.57 -20.80
CA GLN A 218 -11.14 17.61 -19.92
C GLN A 218 -12.42 17.06 -20.54
N GLN A 219 -13.25 17.91 -21.12
CA GLN A 219 -14.50 17.48 -21.75
C GLN A 219 -14.26 16.70 -23.04
N LEU A 220 -13.29 17.10 -23.84
CA LEU A 220 -12.90 16.33 -25.03
C LEU A 220 -12.36 14.96 -24.66
N ALA A 221 -11.54 14.87 -23.62
CA ALA A 221 -11.04 13.59 -23.13
C ALA A 221 -12.16 12.67 -22.63
N GLN A 222 -13.15 13.20 -21.93
CA GLN A 222 -14.34 12.44 -21.51
C GLN A 222 -15.14 11.96 -22.71
N TRP A 223 -15.32 12.80 -23.72
CA TRP A 223 -16.00 12.44 -24.97
C TRP A 223 -15.31 11.29 -25.70
N ILE A 224 -13.98 11.35 -25.79
CA ILE A 224 -13.15 10.30 -26.38
C ILE A 224 -13.23 9.02 -25.55
N ASN A 225 -13.18 9.10 -24.25
CA ASN A 225 -13.28 7.95 -23.35
C ASN A 225 -14.57 7.12 -23.55
N GLY A 226 -15.64 7.75 -23.99
CA GLY A 226 -16.90 7.08 -24.30
C GLY A 226 -16.79 6.05 -25.45
N THR A 227 -15.78 6.15 -26.30
CA THR A 227 -15.55 5.22 -27.43
C THR A 227 -14.38 4.27 -27.21
N LEU A 228 -13.60 4.47 -26.15
CA LEU A 228 -12.41 3.66 -25.87
C LEU A 228 -12.77 2.29 -25.32
N GLN A 229 -11.99 1.29 -25.73
CA GLN A 229 -12.04 -0.07 -25.19
C GLN A 229 -11.30 -0.15 -23.85
N PRO A 230 -11.52 -1.22 -23.06
CA PRO A 230 -10.70 -1.50 -21.88
C PRO A 230 -9.20 -1.50 -22.26
N ASN A 231 -8.36 -0.92 -21.42
CA ASN A 231 -6.92 -0.70 -21.61
C ASN A 231 -6.53 0.38 -22.61
N GLU A 232 -7.44 1.01 -23.31
CA GLU A 232 -7.17 2.23 -24.09
C GLU A 232 -7.30 3.46 -23.19
N GLN A 233 -6.49 4.50 -23.44
CA GLN A 233 -6.41 5.65 -22.53
C GLN A 233 -6.11 6.95 -23.29
N VAL A 234 -6.62 8.06 -22.76
CA VAL A 234 -6.27 9.43 -23.17
C VAL A 234 -5.21 9.99 -22.24
N TYR A 235 -4.23 10.71 -22.81
CA TYR A 235 -3.13 11.33 -22.09
C TYR A 235 -3.02 12.81 -22.42
N HIS A 236 -2.56 13.60 -21.46
CA HIS A 236 -2.19 15.00 -21.68
C HIS A 236 -0.66 15.11 -21.83
N LEU A 237 -0.21 15.65 -22.96
CA LEU A 237 1.21 15.83 -23.26
C LEU A 237 1.52 17.31 -23.53
N THR A 238 2.75 17.73 -23.20
CA THR A 238 3.19 19.11 -23.42
C THR A 238 3.49 19.44 -24.88
N GLY A 239 3.82 18.46 -25.69
CA GLY A 239 4.15 18.65 -27.12
C GLY A 239 2.94 18.58 -28.07
N CYS A 240 1.82 18.05 -27.60
CA CYS A 240 0.53 18.05 -28.27
C CYS A 240 -0.56 18.26 -27.22
N ASP A 241 -1.78 18.58 -27.63
CA ASP A 241 -2.83 18.85 -26.66
C ASP A 241 -3.28 17.57 -25.94
N LEU A 242 -3.56 16.52 -26.69
CA LEU A 242 -3.95 15.22 -26.18
C LEU A 242 -3.28 14.10 -26.99
N ALA A 243 -3.13 12.94 -26.36
CA ALA A 243 -2.73 11.71 -27.02
C ALA A 243 -3.67 10.57 -26.63
N VAL A 244 -3.97 9.70 -27.57
CA VAL A 244 -4.82 8.53 -27.35
C VAL A 244 -4.04 7.28 -27.72
N ARG A 245 -3.94 6.33 -26.78
CA ARG A 245 -3.34 5.02 -27.03
C ARG A 245 -4.44 4.02 -27.32
N LEU A 246 -4.38 3.43 -28.49
CA LEU A 246 -5.30 2.41 -28.98
C LEU A 246 -4.63 1.04 -29.03
N ASN A 247 -5.41 -0.02 -28.92
CA ASN A 247 -4.93 -1.38 -29.14
C ASN A 247 -4.57 -1.59 -30.61
N ALA A 248 -3.56 -2.42 -30.91
CA ALA A 248 -3.03 -2.58 -32.26
C ALA A 248 -3.98 -3.29 -33.22
N GLU A 249 -4.94 -4.03 -32.72
CA GLU A 249 -5.91 -4.74 -33.56
C GLU A 249 -6.86 -3.76 -34.25
N SER A 250 -6.89 -3.81 -35.59
CA SER A 250 -7.77 -2.97 -36.42
C SER A 250 -7.60 -1.46 -36.23
N HIS A 251 -6.37 -0.99 -36.02
CA HIS A 251 -6.12 0.40 -35.62
C HIS A 251 -6.59 1.42 -36.66
N GLN A 252 -6.49 1.17 -37.98
CA GLN A 252 -6.91 2.14 -39.00
C GLN A 252 -8.41 2.45 -38.90
N GLN A 253 -9.23 1.43 -38.81
CA GLN A 253 -10.68 1.61 -38.64
C GLN A 253 -11.03 2.31 -37.34
N ARG A 254 -10.29 2.01 -36.30
CA ARG A 254 -10.46 2.64 -34.97
C ARG A 254 -10.06 4.11 -35.00
N ILE A 255 -9.00 4.47 -35.72
CA ILE A 255 -8.55 5.85 -35.92
C ILE A 255 -9.61 6.66 -36.69
N ASP A 256 -10.16 6.11 -37.76
CA ASP A 256 -11.20 6.76 -38.52
C ASP A 256 -12.47 6.98 -37.70
N THR A 257 -12.87 5.98 -36.94
CA THR A 257 -14.01 6.08 -36.00
C THR A 257 -13.76 7.13 -34.91
N LEU A 258 -12.55 7.19 -34.37
CA LEU A 258 -12.16 8.20 -33.39
C LEU A 258 -12.19 9.61 -33.99
N ASP A 259 -11.67 9.80 -35.19
CA ASP A 259 -11.65 11.09 -35.85
C ASP A 259 -13.08 11.60 -36.12
N GLU A 260 -13.98 10.74 -36.58
CA GLU A 260 -15.39 11.08 -36.77
C GLU A 260 -16.09 11.40 -35.44
N HIS A 261 -15.79 10.65 -34.39
CA HIS A 261 -16.33 10.90 -33.06
C HIS A 261 -15.87 12.25 -32.50
N ILE A 262 -14.62 12.62 -32.71
CA ILE A 262 -14.05 13.92 -32.32
C ILE A 262 -14.74 15.06 -33.07
N LYS A 263 -15.03 14.90 -34.37
CA LYS A 263 -15.75 15.90 -35.17
C LYS A 263 -17.16 16.17 -34.66
N GLN A 264 -17.78 15.23 -34.00
CA GLN A 264 -19.12 15.36 -33.39
C GLN A 264 -19.08 16.05 -32.02
N PHE A 265 -17.89 16.26 -31.43
CA PHE A 265 -17.75 16.91 -30.14
C PHE A 265 -18.21 18.38 -30.21
N ARG A 266 -19.00 18.78 -29.22
CA ARG A 266 -19.50 20.14 -29.05
C ARG A 266 -19.12 20.65 -27.68
N PHE A 267 -18.49 21.82 -27.63
CA PHE A 267 -18.11 22.48 -26.41
C PHE A 267 -18.86 23.81 -26.30
N VAL A 268 -19.43 24.04 -25.14
CA VAL A 268 -20.14 25.29 -24.82
C VAL A 268 -19.42 26.02 -23.70
N TRP A 269 -19.03 27.27 -23.96
CA TRP A 269 -18.38 28.13 -23.01
C TRP A 269 -19.25 29.38 -22.79
N ASP A 270 -19.71 29.58 -21.55
CA ASP A 270 -20.57 30.72 -21.17
C ASP A 270 -21.76 30.96 -22.12
N GLY A 271 -22.41 29.87 -22.49
CA GLY A 271 -23.55 29.88 -23.44
C GLY A 271 -23.14 29.98 -24.91
N MET A 272 -21.86 30.14 -25.25
CA MET A 272 -21.37 30.19 -26.62
C MET A 272 -20.86 28.84 -27.08
N PRO A 273 -21.34 28.30 -28.20
CA PRO A 273 -20.76 27.09 -28.78
C PRO A 273 -19.42 27.43 -29.44
N LEU A 274 -18.37 26.73 -29.01
CA LEU A 274 -17.03 26.82 -29.58
C LEU A 274 -16.68 25.46 -30.18
N GLN A 275 -16.20 25.46 -31.43
CA GLN A 275 -15.84 24.25 -32.13
C GLN A 275 -14.49 24.42 -32.81
N PRO A 276 -13.39 24.44 -32.07
CA PRO A 276 -12.08 24.48 -32.67
C PRO A 276 -11.77 23.20 -33.42
N GLN A 277 -11.00 23.34 -34.50
CA GLN A 277 -10.56 22.19 -35.28
C GLN A 277 -9.54 21.36 -34.52
N VAL A 278 -9.74 20.04 -34.52
CA VAL A 278 -8.83 19.06 -33.92
C VAL A 278 -8.12 18.31 -35.02
N GLY A 279 -6.81 18.49 -35.13
CA GLY A 279 -5.95 17.71 -36.03
C GLY A 279 -5.56 16.39 -35.37
N VAL A 280 -5.75 15.28 -36.06
CA VAL A 280 -5.35 13.95 -35.63
C VAL A 280 -4.18 13.49 -36.49
N SER A 281 -3.08 13.09 -35.85
CA SER A 281 -1.93 12.44 -36.48
C SER A 281 -1.60 11.12 -35.78
N TYR A 282 -1.12 10.14 -36.55
CA TYR A 282 -0.82 8.79 -36.07
C TYR A 282 0.45 8.24 -36.70
#